data_abfbc7aef4025987fba1eb2b33bcff81
#
_entry.id   abfbc7aef4025987fba1eb2b33bcff81
#
_cell.length_a   1.000
_cell.length_b   1.000
_cell.length_c   1.000
_cell.angle_alpha   90.00
_cell.angle_beta   90.00
_cell.angle_gamma   90.00
#
_symmetry.space_group_name_H-M   'P 1'
#
loop_
_entity.id
_entity.type
_entity.pdbx_description
1 polymer ?
#
loop_
_entity_poly.entity_id
_entity_poly.type
_entity_poly.pdbx_seq_one_letter_code
_entity_poly.pdbx_strand_id
1 'polypeptide(L)' 'MESAAVTIRLNGEPRGVRGGITVAGLLRELDIQSDRVAVELNLEIVDRQAFETRRLQEGDRLEILSFIGGGTA' A
#
# COMPACT_ATOMS: atom_id res chain seq x y z
N MET A 1 -9.72 21.30 -6.14
CA MET A 1 -8.50 21.27 -5.92
C MET A 1 -7.89 19.97 -6.00
N GLU A 2 -6.82 19.79 -6.65
CA GLU A 2 -6.23 18.55 -6.69
C GLU A 2 -5.37 18.28 -5.58
N SER A 3 -5.19 17.11 -5.20
CA SER A 3 -4.36 16.73 -4.12
C SER A 3 -2.96 16.77 -4.51
N ALA A 4 -2.11 17.22 -3.66
CA ALA A 4 -0.70 17.22 -3.91
C ALA A 4 -0.19 15.80 -3.85
N ALA A 5 0.84 15.50 -4.59
CA ALA A 5 1.46 14.20 -4.49
C ALA A 5 2.20 14.08 -3.18
N VAL A 6 2.28 12.90 -2.66
CA VAL A 6 3.05 12.65 -1.46
C VAL A 6 4.09 11.58 -1.77
N THR A 7 5.16 11.54 -1.01
CA THR A 7 6.19 10.56 -1.19
C THR A 7 6.14 9.57 -0.03
N ILE A 8 6.05 8.31 -0.36
CA ILE A 8 6.07 7.26 0.64
C ILE A 8 7.26 6.37 0.36
N ARG A 9 7.55 5.44 1.27
CA ARG A 9 8.54 4.44 1.01
C ARG A 9 7.81 3.15 0.77
N LEU A 10 7.94 2.60 -0.43
CA LEU A 10 7.28 1.36 -0.78
C LEU A 10 8.33 0.27 -0.86
N ASN A 11 8.28 -0.66 0.05
CA ASN A 11 9.24 -1.75 0.15
C ASN A 11 10.67 -1.19 0.14
N GLY A 12 10.86 -0.14 0.90
CA GLY A 12 12.18 0.43 1.08
C GLY A 12 12.59 1.48 0.07
N GLU A 13 11.78 1.74 -0.93
CA GLU A 13 12.15 2.71 -1.95
C GLU A 13 11.20 3.88 -2.01
N PRO A 14 11.68 5.07 -2.27
CA PRO A 14 10.79 6.21 -2.33
C PRO A 14 9.87 6.13 -3.54
N ARG A 15 8.63 6.50 -3.37
CA ARG A 15 7.67 6.48 -4.45
C ARG A 15 6.65 7.59 -4.28
N GLY A 16 6.42 8.33 -5.34
CA GLY A 16 5.40 9.37 -5.32
C GLY A 16 4.05 8.78 -5.61
N VAL A 17 3.04 9.18 -4.85
CA VAL A 17 1.68 8.72 -5.06
C VAL A 17 0.74 9.89 -4.92
N ARG A 18 -0.50 9.78 -5.39
CA ARG A 18 -1.46 10.85 -5.27
C ARG A 18 -1.81 11.07 -3.83
N GLY A 19 -1.92 12.32 -3.42
CA GLY A 19 -2.35 12.61 -2.05
C GLY A 19 -3.73 12.06 -1.83
N GLY A 20 -3.96 11.47 -0.69
CA GLY A 20 -5.26 10.89 -0.35
C GLY A 20 -5.50 9.49 -0.87
N ILE A 21 -4.56 8.91 -1.60
CA ILE A 21 -4.76 7.57 -2.10
C ILE A 21 -4.84 6.60 -0.94
N THR A 22 -5.67 5.59 -1.03
CA THR A 22 -5.78 4.60 0.02
C THR A 22 -4.87 3.43 -0.29
N VAL A 23 -4.71 2.53 0.67
CA VAL A 23 -3.93 1.32 0.44
C VAL A 23 -4.54 0.56 -0.74
N ALA A 24 -5.87 0.41 -0.77
CA ALA A 24 -6.50 -0.30 -1.89
C ALA A 24 -6.25 0.42 -3.20
N GLY A 25 -6.28 1.73 -3.19
CA GLY A 25 -6.03 2.50 -4.41
C GLY A 25 -4.63 2.28 -4.94
N LEU A 26 -3.65 2.24 -4.04
CA LEU A 26 -2.29 1.99 -4.47
C LEU A 26 -2.14 0.58 -5.02
N LEU A 27 -2.74 -0.42 -4.37
CA LEU A 27 -2.65 -1.78 -4.88
C LEU A 27 -3.24 -1.87 -6.28
N ARG A 28 -4.35 -1.17 -6.52
CA ARG A 28 -4.94 -1.18 -7.84
C ARG A 28 -4.01 -0.54 -8.87
N GLU A 29 -3.33 0.53 -8.50
CA GLU A 29 -2.42 1.16 -9.43
C GLU A 29 -1.23 0.27 -9.74
N LEU A 30 -0.82 -0.57 -8.82
CA LEU A 30 0.28 -1.48 -9.02
C LEU A 30 -0.17 -2.81 -9.62
N ASP A 31 -1.46 -2.95 -9.90
CA ASP A 31 -2.04 -4.14 -10.47
C ASP A 31 -1.81 -5.33 -9.53
N ILE A 32 -1.96 -5.13 -8.25
CA ILE A 32 -1.79 -6.16 -7.26
C ILE A 32 -3.14 -6.50 -6.67
N GLN A 33 -3.48 -7.79 -6.60
CA GLN A 33 -4.73 -8.20 -6.02
C GLN A 33 -4.63 -8.20 -4.52
N SER A 34 -5.53 -7.53 -3.86
CA SER A 34 -5.42 -7.32 -2.43
C SER A 34 -5.53 -8.60 -1.63
N ASP A 35 -6.18 -9.63 -2.16
CA ASP A 35 -6.29 -10.86 -1.42
C ASP A 35 -5.05 -11.72 -1.54
N ARG A 36 -4.02 -11.28 -2.23
CA ARG A 36 -2.81 -12.02 -2.36
C ARG A 36 -1.65 -11.45 -1.61
N VAL A 37 -1.88 -10.42 -0.81
CA VAL A 37 -0.79 -9.72 -0.15
C VAL A 37 -1.15 -9.37 1.28
N ALA A 38 -0.14 -9.21 2.10
CA ALA A 38 -0.29 -8.58 3.39
C ALA A 38 0.36 -7.21 3.28
N VAL A 39 -0.16 -6.24 3.97
CA VAL A 39 0.36 -4.88 3.91
C VAL A 39 0.69 -4.41 5.31
N GLU A 40 1.92 -3.87 5.47
CA GLU A 40 2.29 -3.23 6.70
C GLU A 40 2.42 -1.76 6.44
N LEU A 41 1.90 -0.92 7.30
CA LEU A 41 2.03 0.51 7.18
C LEU A 41 2.64 1.02 8.48
N ASN A 42 3.81 1.59 8.37
CA ASN A 42 4.54 2.09 9.53
C ASN A 42 4.70 1.00 10.59
N LEU A 43 5.07 -0.19 10.12
CA LEU A 43 5.35 -1.34 10.97
C LEU A 43 4.11 -1.98 11.59
N GLU A 44 2.95 -1.61 11.17
CA GLU A 44 1.74 -2.24 11.67
C GLU A 44 0.99 -2.89 10.54
N ILE A 45 0.47 -4.08 10.76
CA ILE A 45 -0.29 -4.78 9.75
C ILE A 45 -1.61 -4.06 9.55
N VAL A 46 -1.98 -3.81 8.31
CA VAL A 46 -3.24 -3.17 8.00
C VAL A 46 -4.28 -4.24 7.71
N ASP A 47 -5.41 -4.17 8.41
CA ASP A 47 -6.44 -5.11 8.23
C ASP A 47 -6.98 -4.98 6.83
N ARG A 48 -7.27 -6.09 6.16
CA ARG A 48 -7.77 -6.03 4.79
C ARG A 48 -9.03 -5.20 4.70
N GLN A 49 -9.86 -5.24 5.73
CA GLN A 49 -11.07 -4.46 5.72
C GLN A 49 -10.77 -2.97 5.73
N ALA A 50 -9.59 -2.55 6.12
CA ALA A 50 -9.27 -1.15 6.17
C ALA A 50 -8.55 -0.67 4.90
N PHE A 51 -8.28 -1.55 3.95
CA PHE A 51 -7.54 -1.13 2.76
C PHE A 51 -8.25 -0.02 2.00
N GLU A 52 -9.56 -0.02 1.98
CA GLU A 52 -10.28 1.00 1.21
C GLU A 52 -10.37 2.33 1.93
N THR A 53 -10.09 2.38 3.20
CA THR A 53 -10.24 3.62 3.95
C THR A 53 -8.93 4.16 4.48
N ARG A 54 -7.86 3.33 4.56
CA ARG A 54 -6.63 3.83 5.11
C ARG A 54 -5.89 4.62 4.08
N ARG A 55 -5.73 5.91 4.32
CA ARG A 55 -5.07 6.80 3.37
C ARG A 55 -3.60 6.89 3.64
N LEU A 56 -2.81 7.05 2.61
CA LEU A 56 -1.39 7.18 2.73
C LEU A 56 -0.99 8.64 2.84
N GLN A 57 0.01 8.91 3.66
CA GLN A 57 0.45 10.26 3.91
C GLN A 57 1.92 10.41 3.65
N GLU A 58 2.39 11.62 3.56
CA GLU A 58 3.79 11.90 3.31
C GLU A 58 4.65 11.20 4.33
N GLY A 59 5.66 10.50 3.87
CA GLY A 59 6.59 9.83 4.77
C GLY A 59 6.18 8.47 5.25
N ASP A 60 4.99 7.99 4.87
CA ASP A 60 4.57 6.67 5.32
C ASP A 60 5.47 5.59 4.74
N ARG A 61 5.66 4.53 5.52
CA ARG A 61 6.43 3.38 5.07
C ARG A 61 5.48 2.23 4.86
N LEU A 62 5.36 1.78 3.62
CA LEU A 62 4.46 0.71 3.27
C LEU A 62 5.23 -0.48 2.78
N GLU A 63 4.96 -1.65 3.33
CA GLU A 63 5.55 -2.88 2.84
C GLU A 63 4.48 -3.82 2.38
N ILE A 64 4.64 -4.36 1.20
CA ILE A 64 3.68 -5.29 0.63
C ILE A 64 4.36 -6.64 0.52
N LEU A 65 3.79 -7.64 1.18
CA LEU A 65 4.33 -8.96 1.18
C LEU A 65 3.41 -9.88 0.41
N SER A 66 3.94 -10.50 -0.60
CA SER A 66 3.11 -11.33 -1.46
C SER A 66 3.07 -12.76 -0.98
N PHE A 67 1.92 -13.39 -1.04
CA PHE A 67 1.82 -14.76 -0.67
C PHE A 67 1.94 -15.67 -1.85
N ILE A 68 2.15 -15.21 -3.02
CA ILE A 68 2.13 -15.98 -4.12
C ILE A 68 3.06 -16.97 -4.11
N GLY A 69 3.37 -17.63 -4.38
CA GLY A 69 4.33 -18.55 -4.52
C GLY A 69 4.45 -19.41 -3.44
N GLY A 70 4.49 -18.89 -2.36
CA GLY A 70 4.72 -19.75 -1.34
C GLY A 70 3.71 -20.70 -1.19
N GLY A 71 2.63 -20.40 -1.61
CA GLY A 71 1.64 -21.25 -1.33
C GLY A 71 1.58 -22.40 -2.06
N THR A 72 2.37 -22.57 -2.94
CA THR A 72 2.24 -23.63 -3.63
C THR A 72 2.82 -24.61 -3.16
N ALA A 73 2.82 -24.94 -2.59
CA ALA A 73 3.41 -26.04 -2.20
C ALA A 73 3.22 -27.01 -2.84
#